data_2fd008909e333e11d4ec2363b64bf112
#
_entry.id   2fd008909e333e11d4ec2363b64bf112
#
_cell.length_a   1.000
_cell.length_b   1.000
_cell.length_c   1.000
_cell.angle_alpha   90.00
_cell.angle_beta   90.00
_cell.angle_gamma   90.00
#
_symmetry.space_group_name_H-M   'P 1'
#
loop_
_entity.id
_entity.type
_entity.pdbx_description
1 polymer ?
#
loop_
_entity_poly.entity_id
_entity_poly.type
_entity_poly.pdbx_seq_one_letter_code
_entity_poly.pdbx_strand_id
1 'polypeptide(L)'
;MSPILESIGSVKGFGWGKILSSTAFESIATATLGSANSTIEFTSIPATFTHLQIRYMSPSGSYGTLRFNNDTTAANYYNHYLYGDGSGTGSGANANNAYLPEPGSFSNPAVGVVDILDYKNTSKYKTIRGLEGYDSNGSGAIYLVSNLWESTSAITSIKMIAQGANLGQYSSFALYGIKGA
;
A
#
# COMPACT_ATOMS: atom_id res chain seq x y z
N MET A 1 -9.97 -8.90 44.13
CA MET A 1 -10.17 -8.17 42.87
C MET A 1 -9.96 -9.12 41.73
N SER A 2 -10.75 -9.05 40.68
CA SER A 2 -10.59 -9.94 39.53
C SER A 2 -9.33 -9.56 38.75
N PRO A 3 -8.60 -10.52 38.22
CA PRO A 3 -7.41 -10.26 37.39
C PRO A 3 -7.68 -9.31 36.20
N ILE A 4 -8.91 -9.32 35.70
CA ILE A 4 -9.34 -8.45 34.59
C ILE A 4 -9.40 -6.98 35.03
N LEU A 5 -9.85 -6.73 36.24
CA LEU A 5 -9.88 -5.38 36.82
C LEU A 5 -8.48 -4.83 37.07
N GLU A 6 -7.55 -5.68 37.49
CA GLU A 6 -6.16 -5.26 37.67
C GLU A 6 -5.47 -4.94 36.35
N SER A 7 -5.66 -5.77 35.34
CA SER A 7 -5.00 -5.55 34.05
C SER A 7 -5.55 -4.35 33.27
N ILE A 8 -6.85 -4.07 33.41
CA ILE A 8 -7.50 -2.95 32.71
C ILE A 8 -7.52 -1.70 33.59
N GLY A 9 -7.84 -1.87 34.84
CA GLY A 9 -8.07 -0.77 35.75
C GLY A 9 -6.80 -0.17 36.33
N SER A 10 -5.90 -0.99 36.83
CA SER A 10 -4.71 -0.48 37.50
C SER A 10 -3.69 0.16 36.58
N VAL A 11 -3.60 -0.33 35.35
CA VAL A 11 -2.60 0.17 34.40
C VAL A 11 -3.17 1.24 33.46
N LYS A 12 -4.43 1.12 33.08
CA LYS A 12 -5.02 2.00 32.05
C LYS A 12 -6.39 2.58 32.40
N GLY A 13 -7.17 1.94 33.22
CA GLY A 13 -8.55 2.34 33.48
C GLY A 13 -8.71 3.37 34.63
N PHE A 14 -7.86 3.33 35.64
CA PHE A 14 -7.83 4.31 36.72
C PHE A 14 -6.69 5.30 36.59
N GLY A 15 -5.92 5.15 35.52
CA GLY A 15 -4.88 6.11 35.23
C GLY A 15 -5.52 7.45 34.91
N TRP A 16 -5.36 8.35 35.79
CA TRP A 16 -5.37 9.78 35.49
C TRP A 16 -4.28 10.08 34.48
N GLY A 17 -3.57 9.05 34.00
CA GLY A 17 -2.60 9.05 32.93
C GLY A 17 -3.27 8.84 31.58
N LYS A 18 -2.86 9.59 30.62
CA LYS A 18 -3.18 9.46 29.20
C LYS A 18 -3.12 8.00 28.79
N ILE A 19 -4.25 7.39 28.44
CA ILE A 19 -4.25 6.10 27.73
C ILE A 19 -3.52 6.36 26.43
N LEU A 20 -2.25 5.97 26.36
CA LEU A 20 -1.55 5.90 25.11
C LEU A 20 -2.17 4.74 24.33
N SER A 21 -3.18 5.05 23.55
CA SER A 21 -3.65 4.13 22.54
C SER A 21 -2.49 3.91 21.58
N SER A 22 -1.70 2.89 21.83
CA SER A 22 -0.74 2.42 20.85
C SER A 22 -1.52 1.68 19.78
N THR A 23 -2.17 2.42 18.88
CA THR A 23 -2.74 1.84 17.68
C THR A 23 -1.56 1.32 16.85
N ALA A 24 -1.59 0.02 16.55
CA ALA A 24 -0.56 -0.58 15.71
C ALA A 24 -0.52 0.08 14.31
N PHE A 25 -1.67 0.62 13.89
CA PHE A 25 -1.84 1.37 12.65
C PHE A 25 -2.21 2.82 12.95
N GLU A 26 -1.51 3.76 12.33
CA GLU A 26 -1.84 5.18 12.35
C GLU A 26 -2.03 5.69 10.93
N SER A 27 -3.11 6.44 10.69
CA SER A 27 -3.33 7.10 9.40
C SER A 27 -2.30 8.23 9.22
N ILE A 28 -1.57 8.21 8.12
CA ILE A 28 -0.62 9.27 7.73
C ILE A 28 -1.32 10.25 6.81
N ALA A 29 -1.94 9.75 5.74
CA ALA A 29 -2.62 10.58 4.75
C ALA A 29 -3.65 9.75 3.97
N THR A 30 -4.65 10.45 3.43
CA THR A 30 -5.59 9.88 2.46
C THR A 30 -5.75 10.85 1.30
N ALA A 31 -5.70 10.34 0.09
CA ALA A 31 -5.94 11.08 -1.14
C ALA A 31 -7.11 10.46 -1.89
N THR A 32 -8.12 11.27 -2.20
CA THR A 32 -9.26 10.88 -3.03
C THR A 32 -9.35 11.80 -4.23
N LEU A 33 -9.43 11.23 -5.42
CA LEU A 33 -9.47 12.00 -6.65
C LEU A 33 -10.86 12.58 -6.93
N GLY A 34 -10.96 13.89 -6.99
CA GLY A 34 -12.17 14.60 -7.43
C GLY A 34 -12.41 14.53 -8.94
N SER A 35 -11.37 14.22 -9.72
CA SER A 35 -11.38 13.99 -11.16
C SER A 35 -10.30 13.00 -11.55
N ALA A 36 -10.38 12.42 -12.74
CA ALA A 36 -9.35 11.50 -13.23
C ALA A 36 -7.97 12.17 -13.27
N ASN A 37 -6.94 11.47 -12.77
CA ASN A 37 -5.57 11.96 -12.74
C ASN A 37 -4.59 10.82 -13.01
N SER A 38 -3.44 11.15 -13.60
CA SER A 38 -2.40 10.18 -13.88
C SER A 38 -1.59 9.78 -12.65
N THR A 39 -1.64 10.55 -11.55
CA THR A 39 -0.82 10.31 -10.38
C THR A 39 -1.54 10.61 -9.06
N ILE A 40 -1.14 9.90 -8.03
CA ILE A 40 -1.35 10.25 -6.61
C ILE A 40 0.01 10.23 -5.93
N GLU A 41 0.29 11.19 -5.05
CA GLU A 41 1.57 11.29 -4.35
C GLU A 41 1.36 11.55 -2.85
N PHE A 42 2.11 10.83 -2.04
CA PHE A 42 2.30 11.09 -0.61
C PHE A 42 3.71 11.61 -0.40
N THR A 43 3.85 12.78 0.20
CA THR A 43 5.13 13.43 0.50
C THR A 43 5.32 13.61 2.00
N SER A 44 6.52 13.94 2.42
CA SER A 44 6.84 14.21 3.83
C SER A 44 6.44 13.07 4.77
N ILE A 45 6.65 11.82 4.33
CA ILE A 45 6.33 10.63 5.12
C ILE A 45 7.22 10.61 6.37
N PRO A 46 6.63 10.58 7.59
CA PRO A 46 7.41 10.63 8.83
C PRO A 46 8.22 9.35 9.04
N ALA A 47 9.42 9.46 9.61
CA ALA A 47 10.30 8.31 9.90
C ALA A 47 10.00 7.65 11.25
N THR A 48 8.79 7.79 11.78
CA THR A 48 8.40 7.34 13.13
C THR A 48 7.89 5.90 13.18
N PHE A 49 7.50 5.35 12.04
CA PHE A 49 6.96 4.00 11.94
C PHE A 49 8.02 2.97 11.58
N THR A 50 7.69 1.70 11.67
CA THR A 50 8.55 0.59 11.25
C THR A 50 8.24 0.20 9.81
N HIS A 51 6.97 0.10 9.48
CA HIS A 51 6.48 -0.25 8.15
C HIS A 51 5.44 0.73 7.68
N LEU A 52 5.14 0.70 6.38
CA LEU A 52 4.00 1.43 5.80
C LEU A 52 3.04 0.44 5.16
N GLN A 53 1.77 0.83 5.11
CA GLN A 53 0.75 0.12 4.35
C GLN A 53 -0.07 1.12 3.54
N ILE A 54 -0.30 0.81 2.27
CA ILE A 54 -1.27 1.51 1.42
C ILE A 54 -2.50 0.63 1.29
N ARG A 55 -3.68 1.21 1.47
CA ARG A 55 -4.96 0.62 1.12
C ARG A 55 -5.61 1.48 0.06
N TYR A 56 -6.12 0.86 -0.98
CA TYR A 56 -6.72 1.63 -2.05
C TYR A 56 -7.94 0.97 -2.67
N MET A 57 -8.75 1.80 -3.28
CA MET A 57 -9.82 1.46 -4.20
C MET A 57 -9.67 2.34 -5.43
N SER A 58 -9.67 1.73 -6.60
CA SER A 58 -9.54 2.46 -7.87
C SER A 58 -10.55 1.98 -8.90
N PRO A 59 -11.55 2.81 -9.24
CA PRO A 59 -12.50 2.52 -10.30
C PRO A 59 -11.92 2.90 -11.67
N SER A 60 -10.77 2.36 -12.04
CA SER A 60 -10.07 2.76 -13.28
C SER A 60 -9.64 1.55 -14.09
N GLY A 61 -9.58 1.71 -15.39
CA GLY A 61 -9.06 0.73 -16.34
C GLY A 61 -7.54 0.76 -16.54
N SER A 62 -6.74 1.17 -15.55
CA SER A 62 -5.27 1.23 -15.68
C SER A 62 -4.56 0.64 -14.48
N TYR A 63 -3.56 -0.17 -14.74
CA TYR A 63 -2.63 -0.62 -13.71
C TYR A 63 -1.71 0.53 -13.24
N GLY A 64 -1.20 0.43 -12.05
CA GLY A 64 -0.33 1.42 -11.44
C GLY A 64 1.12 0.94 -11.32
N THR A 65 2.02 1.90 -11.21
CA THR A 65 3.38 1.65 -10.75
C THR A 65 3.70 2.52 -9.55
N LEU A 66 4.47 1.98 -8.63
CA LEU A 66 5.00 2.73 -7.50
C LEU A 66 6.35 3.34 -7.86
N ARG A 67 6.57 4.56 -7.39
CA ARG A 67 7.88 5.21 -7.37
C ARG A 67 8.13 5.77 -5.98
N PHE A 68 9.35 5.62 -5.51
CA PHE A 68 9.78 6.08 -4.19
C PHE A 68 10.78 7.22 -4.34
N ASN A 69 10.65 8.27 -3.54
CA ASN A 69 11.55 9.42 -3.50
C ASN A 69 11.77 10.08 -4.87
N ASN A 70 10.76 10.04 -5.75
CA ASN A 70 10.87 10.48 -7.14
C ASN A 70 12.00 9.79 -7.94
N ASP A 71 12.44 8.60 -7.54
CA ASP A 71 13.40 7.83 -8.30
C ASP A 71 12.76 7.33 -9.61
N THR A 72 13.21 7.90 -10.72
CA THR A 72 12.76 7.55 -12.07
C THR A 72 13.66 6.52 -12.77
N THR A 73 14.71 6.05 -12.08
CA THR A 73 15.63 5.04 -12.61
C THR A 73 14.91 3.70 -12.70
N ALA A 74 14.47 3.34 -13.87
CA ALA A 74 13.67 2.14 -14.08
C ALA A 74 14.39 0.86 -13.62
N ALA A 75 15.70 0.78 -13.82
CA ALA A 75 16.53 -0.36 -13.43
C ALA A 75 16.60 -0.62 -11.92
N ASN A 76 16.11 0.30 -11.08
CA ASN A 76 16.03 0.11 -9.64
C ASN A 76 14.77 -0.64 -9.21
N TYR A 77 13.88 -1.02 -10.13
CA TYR A 77 12.59 -1.61 -9.80
C TYR A 77 12.41 -2.98 -10.46
N TYR A 78 11.93 -3.94 -9.67
CA TYR A 78 11.62 -5.29 -10.11
C TYR A 78 10.29 -5.75 -9.53
N ASN A 79 9.65 -6.67 -10.24
CA ASN A 79 8.35 -7.22 -9.87
C ASN A 79 8.28 -8.71 -10.18
N HIS A 80 7.64 -9.44 -9.27
CA HIS A 80 7.12 -10.79 -9.50
C HIS A 80 5.69 -10.85 -9.03
N TYR A 81 4.85 -11.59 -9.72
CA TYR A 81 3.46 -11.77 -9.32
C TYR A 81 2.93 -13.16 -9.65
N LEU A 82 1.92 -13.55 -8.87
CA LEU A 82 1.04 -14.67 -9.12
C LEU A 82 -0.36 -14.11 -9.32
N TYR A 83 -1.16 -14.75 -10.18
CA TYR A 83 -2.56 -14.36 -10.36
C TYR A 83 -3.47 -15.54 -10.61
N GLY A 84 -4.78 -15.33 -10.36
CA GLY A 84 -5.87 -16.20 -10.76
C GLY A 84 -7.02 -15.34 -11.29
N ASP A 85 -7.64 -15.75 -12.41
CA ASP A 85 -8.72 -15.01 -13.08
C ASP A 85 -10.04 -15.81 -13.15
N GLY A 86 -10.12 -16.89 -12.38
CA GLY A 86 -11.29 -17.79 -12.38
C GLY A 86 -11.28 -18.83 -13.49
N SER A 87 -10.49 -18.63 -14.55
CA SER A 87 -10.32 -19.58 -15.67
C SER A 87 -8.99 -20.33 -15.57
N GLY A 88 -8.00 -19.69 -14.94
CA GLY A 88 -6.67 -20.24 -14.78
C GLY A 88 -5.85 -19.48 -13.74
N THR A 89 -4.62 -19.95 -13.58
CA THR A 89 -3.62 -19.32 -12.72
C THR A 89 -2.35 -19.09 -13.52
N GLY A 90 -1.58 -18.07 -13.15
CA GLY A 90 -0.32 -17.80 -13.80
C GLY A 90 0.63 -17.00 -12.92
N SER A 91 1.82 -16.79 -13.46
CA SER A 91 2.86 -15.99 -12.83
C SER A 91 3.59 -15.16 -13.86
N GLY A 92 4.23 -14.09 -13.41
CA GLY A 92 5.07 -13.27 -14.26
C GLY A 92 6.08 -12.49 -13.46
N ALA A 93 7.00 -11.88 -14.22
CA ALA A 93 8.01 -11.00 -13.68
C ALA A 93 8.23 -9.83 -14.65
N ASN A 94 8.46 -8.65 -14.11
CA ASN A 94 8.83 -7.47 -14.88
C ASN A 94 10.06 -6.82 -14.26
N ALA A 95 11.03 -6.50 -15.09
CA ALA A 95 12.08 -5.55 -14.75
C ALA A 95 11.59 -4.13 -15.02
N ASN A 96 12.18 -3.16 -14.33
CA ASN A 96 11.97 -1.72 -14.51
C ASN A 96 10.66 -1.14 -13.96
N ASN A 97 9.87 -1.93 -13.25
CA ASN A 97 8.64 -1.44 -12.60
C ASN A 97 8.37 -2.12 -11.26
N ALA A 98 7.98 -1.33 -10.26
CA ALA A 98 7.26 -1.81 -9.09
C ALA A 98 5.76 -1.75 -9.41
N TYR A 99 5.22 -2.86 -9.81
CA TYR A 99 3.93 -2.98 -10.43
C TYR A 99 2.83 -3.16 -9.39
N LEU A 100 1.72 -2.46 -9.59
CA LEU A 100 0.45 -2.78 -8.97
C LEU A 100 -0.47 -3.27 -10.09
N PRO A 101 -0.75 -4.56 -10.13
CA PRO A 101 -1.53 -5.12 -11.22
C PRO A 101 -2.95 -4.63 -11.20
N GLU A 102 -3.50 -4.73 -12.32
CA GLU A 102 -4.85 -4.57 -12.83
C GLU A 102 -5.84 -3.68 -12.06
N PRO A 103 -6.37 -2.75 -12.77
CA PRO A 103 -7.45 -1.92 -12.29
C PRO A 103 -8.79 -2.55 -12.64
N GLY A 104 -9.74 -2.40 -11.74
CA GLY A 104 -11.13 -2.60 -12.02
C GLY A 104 -11.68 -1.65 -13.10
N SER A 105 -12.95 -1.79 -13.42
CA SER A 105 -13.72 -0.83 -14.18
C SER A 105 -14.46 0.14 -13.26
N PHE A 106 -15.10 1.16 -13.81
CA PHE A 106 -15.91 2.10 -13.04
C PHE A 106 -17.03 1.41 -12.22
N SER A 107 -17.60 0.33 -12.75
CA SER A 107 -18.62 -0.44 -12.06
C SER A 107 -18.06 -1.45 -11.08
N ASN A 108 -16.81 -1.88 -11.27
CA ASN A 108 -16.15 -2.93 -10.49
C ASN A 108 -14.74 -2.45 -10.12
N PRO A 109 -14.62 -1.62 -9.07
CA PRO A 109 -13.32 -1.07 -8.68
C PRO A 109 -12.36 -2.16 -8.20
N ALA A 110 -11.11 -2.00 -8.55
CA ALA A 110 -10.04 -2.77 -7.94
C ALA A 110 -9.79 -2.29 -6.53
N VAL A 111 -9.48 -3.21 -5.64
CA VAL A 111 -9.06 -2.95 -4.27
C VAL A 111 -7.72 -3.61 -4.00
N GLY A 112 -6.91 -2.99 -3.15
CA GLY A 112 -5.62 -3.55 -2.82
C GLY A 112 -5.10 -3.10 -1.46
N VAL A 113 -4.24 -3.97 -0.93
CA VAL A 113 -3.41 -3.69 0.24
C VAL A 113 -1.96 -3.91 -0.14
N VAL A 114 -1.12 -2.92 0.12
CA VAL A 114 0.31 -2.95 -0.22
C VAL A 114 1.14 -2.65 1.02
N ASP A 115 1.95 -3.61 1.42
CA ASP A 115 2.87 -3.47 2.55
C ASP A 115 4.27 -3.08 2.06
N ILE A 116 4.85 -2.08 2.70
CA ILE A 116 6.21 -1.61 2.47
C ILE A 116 6.98 -1.80 3.77
N LEU A 117 7.82 -2.83 3.79
CA LEU A 117 8.52 -3.25 4.99
C LEU A 117 9.79 -2.43 5.21
N ASP A 118 10.04 -2.08 6.47
CA ASP A 118 11.28 -1.40 6.91
C ASP A 118 11.64 -0.16 6.06
N TYR A 119 10.64 0.63 5.69
CA TYR A 119 10.76 1.73 4.71
C TYR A 119 11.83 2.76 5.07
N LYS A 120 12.15 2.95 6.34
CA LYS A 120 13.18 3.88 6.82
C LYS A 120 14.58 3.28 6.98
N ASN A 121 14.72 1.96 6.79
CA ASN A 121 16.02 1.30 6.94
C ASN A 121 16.96 1.72 5.80
N THR A 122 18.21 2.07 6.15
CA THR A 122 19.22 2.54 5.19
C THR A 122 20.31 1.50 4.90
N SER A 123 20.14 0.26 5.36
CA SER A 123 21.11 -0.81 5.19
C SER A 123 20.70 -1.87 4.19
N LYS A 124 19.45 -1.84 3.71
CA LYS A 124 18.90 -2.84 2.80
C LYS A 124 17.94 -2.23 1.78
N TYR A 125 17.74 -2.92 0.68
CA TYR A 125 16.73 -2.59 -0.31
C TYR A 125 15.32 -2.74 0.24
N LYS A 126 14.34 -2.13 -0.41
CA LYS A 126 12.95 -2.14 0.03
C LYS A 126 12.17 -3.22 -0.69
N THR A 127 11.58 -4.10 0.08
CA THR A 127 10.65 -5.12 -0.43
C THR A 127 9.23 -4.67 -0.17
N ILE A 128 8.41 -4.75 -1.19
CA ILE A 128 7.00 -4.36 -1.18
C ILE A 128 6.16 -5.60 -1.52
N ARG A 129 5.05 -5.79 -0.82
CA ARG A 129 4.10 -6.86 -1.13
C ARG A 129 2.72 -6.29 -1.29
N GLY A 130 1.99 -6.78 -2.27
CA GLY A 130 0.61 -6.40 -2.54
C GLY A 130 -0.29 -7.62 -2.67
N LEU A 131 -1.51 -7.47 -2.19
CA LEU A 131 -2.65 -8.32 -2.50
C LEU A 131 -3.71 -7.42 -3.08
N GLU A 132 -4.13 -7.72 -4.29
CA GLU A 132 -5.00 -6.85 -5.09
C GLU A 132 -5.99 -7.68 -5.90
N GLY A 133 -7.08 -7.08 -6.28
CA GLY A 133 -8.04 -7.76 -7.13
C GLY A 133 -9.27 -6.93 -7.45
N TYR A 134 -10.01 -7.42 -8.40
CA TYR A 134 -11.33 -6.94 -8.77
C TYR A 134 -12.21 -8.11 -9.18
N ASP A 135 -13.52 -7.93 -9.04
CA ASP A 135 -14.52 -8.89 -9.49
C ASP A 135 -15.47 -8.20 -10.48
N SER A 136 -15.84 -8.90 -11.53
CA SER A 136 -16.67 -8.39 -12.62
C SER A 136 -17.78 -9.38 -12.98
N ASN A 137 -18.42 -9.96 -11.96
CA ASN A 137 -19.57 -10.88 -12.09
C ASN A 137 -19.29 -12.03 -13.07
N GLY A 138 -18.37 -12.91 -12.72
CA GLY A 138 -17.96 -14.07 -13.51
C GLY A 138 -16.69 -13.87 -14.33
N SER A 139 -16.12 -12.68 -14.27
CA SER A 139 -14.75 -12.40 -14.67
C SER A 139 -14.10 -11.52 -13.60
N GLY A 140 -12.79 -11.46 -13.59
CA GLY A 140 -12.05 -10.72 -12.58
C GLY A 140 -10.67 -11.33 -12.37
N ALA A 141 -9.91 -10.80 -11.45
CA ALA A 141 -8.63 -11.39 -11.11
C ALA A 141 -8.20 -11.01 -9.69
N ILE A 142 -7.40 -11.88 -9.10
CA ILE A 142 -6.68 -11.62 -7.85
C ILE A 142 -5.20 -11.77 -8.10
N TYR A 143 -4.40 -10.88 -7.53
CA TYR A 143 -2.94 -10.85 -7.68
C TYR A 143 -2.26 -10.84 -6.33
N LEU A 144 -1.20 -11.65 -6.20
CA LEU A 144 -0.20 -11.53 -5.15
C LEU A 144 1.10 -11.02 -5.80
N VAL A 145 1.59 -9.88 -5.32
CA VAL A 145 2.69 -9.15 -5.92
C VAL A 145 3.86 -9.04 -4.95
N SER A 146 5.08 -9.18 -5.45
CA SER A 146 6.31 -8.88 -4.74
C SER A 146 7.15 -7.93 -5.58
N ASN A 147 7.36 -6.72 -5.08
CA ASN A 147 8.19 -5.71 -5.73
C ASN A 147 9.47 -5.49 -4.94
N LEU A 148 10.51 -5.06 -5.64
CA LEU A 148 11.78 -4.61 -5.09
C LEU A 148 12.07 -3.19 -5.58
N TRP A 149 12.54 -2.34 -4.67
CA TRP A 149 13.25 -1.11 -5.01
C TRP A 149 14.71 -1.22 -4.55
N GLU A 150 15.63 -1.27 -5.51
CA GLU A 150 17.07 -1.39 -5.28
C GLU A 150 17.69 -0.07 -4.83
N SER A 151 17.23 0.40 -3.69
CA SER A 151 17.80 1.56 -3.01
C SER A 151 17.81 1.33 -1.51
N THR A 152 18.88 1.73 -0.88
CA THR A 152 19.01 1.73 0.59
C THR A 152 18.44 3.00 1.21
N SER A 153 18.06 4.01 0.44
CA SER A 153 17.49 5.24 0.97
C SER A 153 16.20 5.00 1.75
N ALA A 154 16.00 5.73 2.83
CA ALA A 154 14.71 5.77 3.52
C ALA A 154 13.64 6.34 2.57
N ILE A 155 12.43 5.77 2.59
CA ILE A 155 11.32 6.28 1.78
C ILE A 155 10.71 7.50 2.50
N THR A 156 10.70 8.63 1.83
CA THR A 156 10.12 9.90 2.30
C THR A 156 8.96 10.37 1.43
N SER A 157 8.83 9.82 0.23
CA SER A 157 7.68 10.03 -0.64
C SER A 157 7.34 8.77 -1.44
N ILE A 158 6.06 8.61 -1.76
CA ILE A 158 5.52 7.51 -2.56
C ILE A 158 4.62 8.12 -3.62
N LYS A 159 4.88 7.80 -4.88
CA LYS A 159 4.06 8.19 -6.01
C LYS A 159 3.45 6.95 -6.66
N MET A 160 2.15 6.96 -6.82
CA MET A 160 1.41 6.03 -7.66
C MET A 160 1.24 6.67 -9.02
N ILE A 161 1.61 5.97 -10.09
CA ILE A 161 1.52 6.44 -11.47
C ILE A 161 0.67 5.47 -12.26
N ALA A 162 -0.40 5.93 -12.85
CA ALA A 162 -1.21 5.15 -13.76
C ALA A 162 -0.47 4.88 -15.08
N GLN A 163 -0.63 3.68 -15.61
CA GLN A 163 -0.03 3.25 -16.86
C GLN A 163 -1.12 3.02 -17.91
N GLY A 164 -1.11 3.82 -18.96
CA GLY A 164 -2.08 3.72 -20.06
C GLY A 164 -3.26 4.68 -19.92
N ALA A 165 -4.16 4.48 -18.96
CA ALA A 165 -5.28 5.39 -18.65
C ALA A 165 -5.08 6.05 -17.28
N ASN A 166 -5.77 7.17 -17.04
CA ASN A 166 -5.72 7.83 -15.74
C ASN A 166 -6.40 6.99 -14.64
N LEU A 167 -5.95 7.16 -13.40
CA LEU A 167 -6.73 6.76 -12.22
C LEU A 167 -8.10 7.48 -12.29
N GLY A 168 -9.17 6.72 -12.15
CA GLY A 168 -10.53 7.27 -12.30
C GLY A 168 -10.89 8.25 -11.18
N GLN A 169 -11.89 9.06 -11.43
CA GLN A 169 -12.55 9.86 -10.39
C GLN A 169 -12.98 8.94 -9.24
N TYR A 170 -12.91 9.41 -8.02
CA TYR A 170 -13.16 8.68 -6.78
C TYR A 170 -12.15 7.58 -6.42
N SER A 171 -11.07 7.40 -7.19
CA SER A 171 -9.94 6.60 -6.70
C SER A 171 -9.48 7.14 -5.36
N SER A 172 -9.36 6.25 -4.37
CA SER A 172 -8.99 6.61 -3.01
C SER A 172 -7.82 5.75 -2.54
N PHE A 173 -6.80 6.41 -2.02
CA PHE A 173 -5.59 5.79 -1.49
C PHE A 173 -5.35 6.31 -0.08
N ALA A 174 -5.18 5.41 0.88
CA ALA A 174 -4.88 5.73 2.26
C ALA A 174 -3.53 5.14 2.64
N LEU A 175 -2.64 5.97 3.16
CA LEU A 175 -1.32 5.59 3.67
C LEU A 175 -1.37 5.49 5.19
N TYR A 176 -0.92 4.36 5.71
CA TYR A 176 -0.82 4.08 7.13
C TYR A 176 0.62 3.80 7.53
N GLY A 177 0.98 4.27 8.72
CA GLY A 177 2.19 3.87 9.42
C GLY A 177 1.91 2.72 10.37
N ILE A 178 2.78 1.71 10.37
CA ILE A 178 2.70 0.56 11.25
C ILE A 178 3.85 0.66 12.24
N LYS A 179 3.51 0.64 13.54
CA LYS A 179 4.49 0.56 14.62
C LYS A 179 4.91 -0.89 14.79
N GLY A 180 6.19 -1.15 14.79
CA GLY A 180 6.75 -2.42 15.24
C GLY A 180 6.58 -2.56 16.75
N ALA A 181 6.69 -3.79 17.22
CA ALA A 181 6.78 -4.09 18.65
C ALA A 181 8.11 -3.58 19.23
#